data_6cbc7d29592238ae4fa7e66093332694
#
_entry.id   6cbc7d29592238ae4fa7e66093332694
#
_cell.length_a   1.000
_cell.length_b   1.000
_cell.length_c   1.000
_cell.angle_alpha   90.00
_cell.angle_beta   90.00
_cell.angle_gamma   90.00
#
_symmetry.space_group_name_H-M   'P 1'
#
loop_
_entity.id
_entity.type
_entity.pdbx_description
1 polymer ?
#
loop_
_entity_poly.entity_id
_entity_poly.type
_entity_poly.pdbx_seq_one_letter_code
_entity_poly.pdbx_strand_id
1 'polypeptide(L)'
;MIPRLPSNCEGVDKLLAGGIEQGTVSLVYGEAGTGKTSLALQLSREAIKAYPEHVVLFVDTEGLSLERMSQIFGDCDASKLLMIRPSSLTDLHQTLTRKLEKHPKISLIVVDTINAYVRLSYLKNKELSSRQFLEMTSILQP
;
A
#
# COMPACT_ATOMS: atom_id res chain seq x y z
N MET A 1 -6.30 0.38 23.77
CA MET A 1 -6.64 -0.52 22.61
C MET A 1 -6.09 0.14 21.35
N ILE A 2 -5.31 -0.58 20.57
CA ILE A 2 -4.76 -0.04 19.31
C ILE A 2 -5.86 -0.12 18.25
N PRO A 3 -6.17 0.99 17.55
CA PRO A 3 -7.19 0.99 16.51
C PRO A 3 -6.80 0.04 15.36
N ARG A 4 -7.80 -0.60 14.77
CA ARG A 4 -7.61 -1.53 13.65
C ARG A 4 -8.47 -1.12 12.46
N LEU A 5 -7.95 -1.31 11.26
CA LEU A 5 -8.70 -1.13 10.04
C LEU A 5 -9.19 -2.51 9.56
N PRO A 6 -10.50 -2.80 9.61
CA PRO A 6 -11.02 -4.05 9.12
C PRO A 6 -10.87 -4.14 7.59
N SER A 7 -10.60 -5.33 7.09
CA SER A 7 -10.53 -5.61 5.66
C SER A 7 -11.90 -5.83 5.02
N ASN A 8 -12.93 -6.00 5.85
CA ASN A 8 -14.25 -6.47 5.45
C ASN A 8 -14.21 -7.87 4.79
N CYS A 9 -13.21 -8.66 5.17
CA CYS A 9 -13.09 -10.08 4.86
C CYS A 9 -13.06 -10.82 6.20
N GLU A 10 -14.15 -11.51 6.54
CA GLU A 10 -14.35 -12.12 7.87
C GLU A 10 -13.19 -13.02 8.29
N GLY A 11 -12.68 -13.85 7.39
CA GLY A 11 -11.55 -14.74 7.67
C GLY A 11 -10.27 -14.01 8.01
N VAL A 12 -9.96 -12.94 7.26
CA VAL A 12 -8.78 -12.10 7.49
C VAL A 12 -8.93 -11.29 8.77
N ASP A 13 -10.09 -10.68 8.98
CA ASP A 13 -10.33 -9.85 10.16
C ASP A 13 -10.34 -10.69 11.44
N LYS A 14 -10.87 -11.90 11.38
CA LYS A 14 -10.81 -12.84 12.50
C LYS A 14 -9.37 -13.26 12.83
N LEU A 15 -8.57 -13.55 11.81
CA LEU A 15 -7.15 -13.89 11.98
C LEU A 15 -6.35 -12.72 12.58
N LEU A 16 -6.67 -11.49 12.18
CA LEU A 16 -5.99 -10.26 12.61
C LEU A 16 -6.67 -9.58 13.82
N ALA A 17 -7.52 -10.28 14.54
CA ALA A 17 -8.27 -9.75 15.70
C ALA A 17 -8.98 -8.42 15.41
N GLY A 18 -9.63 -8.31 14.24
CA GLY A 18 -10.46 -7.17 13.83
C GLY A 18 -9.88 -6.31 12.70
N GLY A 19 -8.78 -6.71 12.10
CA GLY A 19 -8.18 -6.00 10.97
C GLY A 19 -6.71 -5.64 11.15
N ILE A 20 -6.14 -4.88 10.21
CA ILE A 20 -4.75 -4.44 10.32
C ILE A 20 -4.60 -3.35 11.39
N GLU A 21 -3.51 -3.41 12.12
CA GLU A 21 -3.19 -2.47 13.18
C GLU A 21 -2.77 -1.12 12.61
N GLN A 22 -3.36 -0.05 13.11
CA GLN A 22 -3.03 1.31 12.65
C GLN A 22 -1.71 1.79 13.27
N GLY A 23 -1.02 2.67 12.54
CA GLY A 23 0.28 3.18 12.97
C GLY A 23 1.42 2.16 12.88
N THR A 24 1.23 1.07 12.11
CA THR A 24 2.24 0.04 11.90
C THR A 24 2.50 -0.22 10.42
N VAL A 25 3.59 -0.88 10.12
CA VAL A 25 3.88 -1.44 8.80
C VAL A 25 3.51 -2.91 8.81
N SER A 26 2.56 -3.29 7.94
CA SER A 26 2.13 -4.68 7.77
C SER A 26 2.70 -5.25 6.47
N LEU A 27 3.29 -6.43 6.52
CA LEU A 27 3.78 -7.16 5.36
C LEU A 27 2.85 -8.32 5.03
N VAL A 28 2.30 -8.31 3.81
CA VAL A 28 1.51 -9.42 3.25
C VAL A 28 2.31 -10.11 2.17
N TYR A 29 2.58 -11.39 2.33
CA TYR A 29 3.35 -12.18 1.37
C TYR A 29 2.66 -13.51 1.05
N GLY A 30 2.96 -14.06 -0.10
CA GLY A 30 2.41 -15.31 -0.61
C GLY A 30 2.67 -15.46 -2.10
N GLU A 31 2.32 -16.62 -2.65
CA GLU A 31 2.49 -16.92 -4.08
C GLU A 31 1.66 -15.99 -4.97
N ALA A 32 2.00 -15.93 -6.26
CA ALA A 32 1.20 -15.21 -7.24
C ALA A 32 -0.23 -15.77 -7.29
N GLY A 33 -1.21 -14.90 -7.48
CA GLY A 33 -2.61 -15.30 -7.59
C GLY A 33 -3.32 -15.60 -6.27
N THR A 34 -2.69 -15.40 -5.11
CA THR A 34 -3.29 -15.68 -3.78
C THR A 34 -4.19 -14.55 -3.24
N GLY A 35 -4.39 -13.47 -4.00
CA GLY A 35 -5.31 -12.39 -3.62
C GLY A 35 -4.67 -11.21 -2.88
N LYS A 36 -3.33 -11.10 -2.84
CA LYS A 36 -2.64 -9.97 -2.17
C LYS A 36 -3.10 -8.60 -2.67
N THR A 37 -3.11 -8.39 -3.97
CA THR A 37 -3.59 -7.16 -4.60
C THR A 37 -5.07 -6.91 -4.30
N SER A 38 -5.90 -7.95 -4.32
CA SER A 38 -7.33 -7.83 -3.98
C SER A 38 -7.53 -7.41 -2.53
N LEU A 39 -6.75 -7.97 -1.61
CA LEU A 39 -6.77 -7.57 -0.20
C LEU A 39 -6.31 -6.12 -0.02
N ALA A 40 -5.24 -5.71 -0.71
CA ALA A 40 -4.72 -4.35 -0.66
C ALA A 40 -5.76 -3.33 -1.16
N LEU A 41 -6.47 -3.64 -2.26
CA LEU A 41 -7.56 -2.81 -2.78
C LEU A 41 -8.75 -2.76 -1.81
N GLN A 42 -9.10 -3.88 -1.20
CA GLN A 42 -10.20 -3.96 -0.25
C GLN A 42 -9.89 -3.14 1.01
N LEU A 43 -8.68 -3.23 1.55
CA LEU A 43 -8.21 -2.37 2.65
C LEU A 43 -8.21 -0.89 2.25
N SER A 44 -7.83 -0.57 1.02
CA SER A 44 -7.88 0.80 0.49
C SER A 44 -9.30 1.34 0.47
N ARG A 45 -10.26 0.55 0.01
CA ARG A 45 -11.68 0.89 0.03
C ARG A 45 -12.19 1.13 1.45
N GLU A 46 -11.87 0.24 2.37
CA GLU A 46 -12.32 0.37 3.76
C GLU A 46 -11.66 1.57 4.47
N ALA A 47 -10.40 1.89 4.15
CA ALA A 47 -9.74 3.09 4.65
C ALA A 47 -10.43 4.38 4.15
N ILE A 48 -10.81 4.44 2.87
CA ILE A 48 -11.55 5.57 2.31
C ILE A 48 -12.91 5.75 3.00
N LYS A 49 -13.62 4.67 3.26
CA LYS A 49 -14.90 4.70 3.98
C LYS A 49 -14.76 5.13 5.44
N ALA A 50 -13.75 4.61 6.13
CA ALA A 50 -13.50 4.92 7.53
C ALA A 50 -13.01 6.36 7.74
N TYR A 51 -12.28 6.91 6.77
CA TYR A 51 -11.66 8.23 6.83
C TYR A 51 -11.99 9.06 5.58
N PRO A 52 -13.24 9.54 5.42
CA PRO A 52 -13.69 10.21 4.20
C PRO A 52 -12.95 11.50 3.86
N GLU A 53 -12.32 12.14 4.84
CA GLU A 53 -11.49 13.34 4.64
C GLU A 53 -10.03 13.04 4.29
N HIS A 54 -9.66 11.75 4.25
CA HIS A 54 -8.32 11.30 3.92
C HIS A 54 -8.26 10.68 2.53
N VAL A 55 -7.04 10.53 2.05
CA VAL A 55 -6.75 9.81 0.81
C VAL A 55 -5.95 8.55 1.11
N VAL A 56 -6.00 7.58 0.21
CA VAL A 56 -5.14 6.40 0.21
C VAL A 56 -4.11 6.55 -0.89
N LEU A 57 -2.85 6.33 -0.58
CA LEU A 57 -1.78 6.31 -1.54
C LEU A 57 -1.46 4.87 -1.94
N PHE A 58 -1.65 4.53 -3.22
CA PHE A 58 -1.43 3.20 -3.75
C PHE A 58 -0.27 3.20 -4.76
N VAL A 59 0.81 2.54 -4.38
CA VAL A 59 1.97 2.32 -5.25
C VAL A 59 1.76 1.04 -6.03
N ASP A 60 1.52 1.18 -7.33
CA ASP A 60 1.31 0.07 -8.26
C ASP A 60 2.56 -0.17 -9.11
N THR A 61 3.22 -1.31 -8.91
CA THR A 61 4.44 -1.66 -9.65
C THR A 61 4.23 -2.72 -10.71
N GLU A 62 3.09 -3.41 -10.69
CA GLU A 62 2.80 -4.56 -11.56
C GLU A 62 1.74 -4.26 -12.63
N GLY A 63 1.05 -3.14 -12.51
CA GLY A 63 -0.04 -2.78 -13.42
C GLY A 63 -1.38 -3.31 -12.93
N LEU A 64 -2.06 -2.53 -12.11
CA LEU A 64 -3.37 -2.86 -11.59
C LEU A 64 -4.43 -2.90 -12.69
N SER A 65 -5.26 -3.95 -12.71
CA SER A 65 -6.43 -4.04 -13.56
C SER A 65 -7.51 -3.07 -13.09
N LEU A 66 -7.91 -2.13 -13.97
CA LEU A 66 -9.01 -1.20 -13.70
C LEU A 66 -10.34 -1.94 -13.49
N GLU A 67 -10.55 -3.05 -14.19
CA GLU A 67 -11.72 -3.90 -14.00
C GLU A 67 -11.78 -4.48 -12.59
N ARG A 68 -10.66 -5.01 -12.10
CA ARG A 68 -10.55 -5.54 -10.74
C ARG A 68 -10.78 -4.45 -9.70
N MET A 69 -10.20 -3.28 -9.91
CA MET A 69 -10.41 -2.13 -9.04
C MET A 69 -11.88 -1.74 -8.99
N SER A 70 -12.55 -1.63 -10.14
CA SER A 70 -13.97 -1.31 -10.23
C SER A 70 -14.84 -2.33 -9.50
N GLN A 71 -14.56 -3.63 -9.67
CA GLN A 71 -15.28 -4.71 -8.97
C GLN A 71 -15.17 -4.61 -7.44
N ILE A 72 -13.98 -4.27 -6.93
CA ILE A 72 -13.74 -4.19 -5.48
C ILE A 72 -14.30 -2.89 -4.91
N PHE A 73 -14.10 -1.78 -5.59
CA PHE A 73 -14.55 -0.47 -5.10
C PHE A 73 -16.06 -0.29 -5.16
N GLY A 74 -16.73 -0.83 -6.20
CA GLY A 74 -18.17 -0.63 -6.38
C GLY A 74 -18.51 0.86 -6.37
N ASP A 75 -19.39 1.28 -5.47
CA ASP A 75 -19.83 2.69 -5.30
C ASP A 75 -18.89 3.55 -4.43
N CYS A 76 -17.76 3.00 -3.98
CA CYS A 76 -16.80 3.76 -3.20
C CYS A 76 -16.10 4.83 -4.05
N ASP A 77 -15.89 6.02 -3.47
CA ASP A 77 -15.26 7.15 -4.16
C ASP A 77 -13.78 6.86 -4.51
N ALA A 78 -13.55 6.37 -5.71
CA ALA A 78 -12.22 6.04 -6.23
C ALA A 78 -11.33 7.28 -6.42
N SER A 79 -11.86 8.51 -6.39
CA SER A 79 -11.06 9.74 -6.48
C SER A 79 -10.15 9.94 -5.27
N LYS A 80 -10.45 9.27 -4.15
CA LYS A 80 -9.63 9.25 -2.94
C LYS A 80 -8.45 8.28 -3.02
N LEU A 81 -8.40 7.42 -4.03
CA LEU A 81 -7.28 6.51 -4.28
C LEU A 81 -6.25 7.19 -5.18
N LEU A 82 -5.15 7.65 -4.60
CA LEU A 82 -4.05 8.25 -5.34
C LEU A 82 -3.08 7.15 -5.80
N MET A 83 -3.18 6.78 -7.08
CA MET A 83 -2.29 5.78 -7.67
C MET A 83 -1.00 6.43 -8.18
N ILE A 84 0.13 5.81 -7.85
CA ILE A 84 1.44 6.18 -8.36
C ILE A 84 2.17 4.96 -8.92
N ARG A 85 2.94 5.17 -10.00
CA ARG A 85 3.76 4.15 -10.68
C ARG A 85 5.19 4.63 -10.80
N PRO A 86 5.98 4.55 -9.73
CA PRO A 86 7.37 4.95 -9.77
C PRO A 86 8.19 4.06 -10.70
N SER A 87 9.19 4.67 -11.35
CA SER A 87 10.08 3.97 -12.30
C SER A 87 11.25 3.25 -11.62
N SER A 88 11.55 3.60 -10.37
CA SER A 88 12.66 3.05 -9.60
C SER A 88 12.40 3.20 -8.09
N LEU A 89 13.25 2.57 -7.28
CA LEU A 89 13.19 2.73 -5.83
C LEU A 89 13.49 4.17 -5.39
N THR A 90 14.41 4.85 -6.07
CA THR A 90 14.72 6.28 -5.83
C THR A 90 13.52 7.16 -6.16
N ASP A 91 12.87 6.91 -7.29
CA ASP A 91 11.65 7.63 -7.69
C ASP A 91 10.50 7.38 -6.71
N LEU A 92 10.34 6.15 -6.23
CA LEU A 92 9.38 5.81 -5.18
C LEU A 92 9.63 6.65 -3.92
N HIS A 93 10.87 6.68 -3.43
CA HIS A 93 11.25 7.45 -2.26
C HIS A 93 10.93 8.94 -2.42
N GLN A 94 11.36 9.56 -3.52
CA GLN A 94 11.10 10.97 -3.80
C GLN A 94 9.61 11.27 -3.96
N THR A 95 8.86 10.37 -4.59
CA THR A 95 7.43 10.54 -4.80
C THR A 95 6.67 10.41 -3.49
N LEU A 96 7.00 9.44 -2.64
CA LEU A 96 6.40 9.30 -1.32
C LEU A 96 6.63 10.54 -0.47
N THR A 97 7.88 11.03 -0.38
CA THR A 97 8.21 12.24 0.38
C THR A 97 7.37 13.43 -0.07
N ARG A 98 7.33 13.71 -1.39
CA ARG A 98 6.55 14.82 -1.95
C ARG A 98 5.03 14.66 -1.72
N LYS A 99 4.51 13.43 -1.78
CA LYS A 99 3.07 13.18 -1.56
C LYS A 99 2.69 13.33 -0.10
N LEU A 100 3.54 12.87 0.82
CA LEU A 100 3.33 13.04 2.26
C LEU A 100 3.32 14.53 2.67
N GLU A 101 4.20 15.35 2.06
CA GLU A 101 4.22 16.79 2.28
C GLU A 101 2.95 17.49 1.74
N LYS A 102 2.46 17.09 0.56
CA LYS A 102 1.30 17.70 -0.09
C LYS A 102 -0.05 17.23 0.45
N HIS A 103 -0.11 16.01 0.95
CA HIS A 103 -1.32 15.38 1.43
C HIS A 103 -1.13 14.92 2.89
N PRO A 104 -1.23 15.84 3.87
CA PRO A 104 -1.04 15.49 5.29
C PRO A 104 -2.13 14.53 5.82
N LYS A 105 -3.24 14.39 5.08
CA LYS A 105 -4.35 13.49 5.43
C LYS A 105 -4.30 12.19 4.61
N ILE A 106 -3.26 11.39 4.78
CA ILE A 106 -3.16 10.04 4.22
C ILE A 106 -3.52 9.03 5.31
N SER A 107 -4.53 8.19 5.06
CA SER A 107 -4.98 7.16 6.00
C SER A 107 -4.31 5.81 5.81
N LEU A 108 -3.86 5.50 4.60
CA LEU A 108 -3.21 4.24 4.25
C LEU A 108 -2.23 4.45 3.10
N ILE A 109 -1.08 3.81 3.19
CA ILE A 109 -0.12 3.68 2.09
C ILE A 109 0.00 2.19 1.75
N VAL A 110 -0.22 1.87 0.49
CA VAL A 110 -0.06 0.52 -0.06
C VAL A 110 1.12 0.52 -1.03
N VAL A 111 1.96 -0.50 -0.95
CA VAL A 111 3.03 -0.76 -1.93
C VAL A 111 2.84 -2.17 -2.49
N ASP A 112 2.34 -2.26 -3.72
CA ASP A 112 2.04 -3.52 -4.40
C ASP A 112 2.77 -3.58 -5.76
N THR A 113 3.91 -4.18 -5.79
CA THR A 113 4.67 -4.89 -4.77
C THR A 113 6.03 -4.26 -4.58
N ILE A 114 6.59 -4.42 -3.40
CA ILE A 114 7.93 -3.92 -3.08
C ILE A 114 9.03 -4.72 -3.79
N ASN A 115 8.77 -6.00 -4.07
CA ASN A 115 9.73 -6.92 -4.68
C ASN A 115 10.19 -6.52 -6.08
N ALA A 116 9.36 -5.83 -6.85
CA ALA A 116 9.73 -5.40 -8.21
C ALA A 116 10.97 -4.51 -8.19
N TYR A 117 11.05 -3.56 -7.27
CA TYR A 117 12.19 -2.65 -7.16
C TYR A 117 13.40 -3.28 -6.50
N VAL A 118 13.18 -4.11 -5.49
CA VAL A 118 14.26 -4.82 -4.81
C VAL A 118 15.00 -5.74 -5.79
N ARG A 119 14.29 -6.49 -6.63
CA ARG A 119 14.92 -7.36 -7.65
C ARG A 119 15.76 -6.57 -8.66
N LEU A 120 15.21 -5.47 -9.19
CA LEU A 120 15.94 -4.62 -10.14
C LEU A 120 17.18 -3.97 -9.54
N SER A 121 17.12 -3.56 -8.30
CA SER A 121 18.24 -2.97 -7.60
C SER A 121 19.30 -4.01 -7.23
N TYR A 122 18.91 -5.22 -6.83
CA TYR A 122 19.85 -6.32 -6.55
C TYR A 122 20.71 -6.70 -7.74
N LEU A 123 20.16 -6.61 -8.95
CA LEU A 123 20.89 -6.86 -10.20
C LEU A 123 21.95 -5.77 -10.50
N LYS A 124 21.77 -4.56 -9.95
CA LYS A 124 22.66 -3.43 -10.19
C LYS A 124 23.70 -3.23 -9.09
N ASN A 125 23.30 -3.26 -7.84
CA ASN A 125 24.20 -3.12 -6.69
C ASN A 125 23.50 -3.54 -5.38
N LYS A 126 23.95 -4.63 -4.77
CA LYS A 126 23.36 -5.25 -3.59
C LYS A 126 23.37 -4.35 -2.34
N GLU A 127 24.46 -3.62 -2.09
CA GLU A 127 24.57 -2.75 -0.91
C GLU A 127 23.68 -1.51 -1.02
N LEU A 128 23.63 -0.90 -2.20
CA LEU A 128 22.78 0.28 -2.44
C LEU A 128 21.31 -0.05 -2.31
N SER A 129 20.89 -1.24 -2.77
CA SER A 129 19.50 -1.71 -2.65
C SER A 129 19.04 -1.89 -1.22
N SER A 130 19.90 -2.51 -0.40
CA SER A 130 19.58 -2.74 1.02
C SER A 130 19.42 -1.42 1.77
N ARG A 131 20.28 -0.46 1.47
CA ARG A 131 20.22 0.89 2.06
C ARG A 131 18.96 1.64 1.63
N GLN A 132 18.64 1.66 0.35
CA GLN A 132 17.42 2.28 -0.17
C GLN A 132 16.14 1.65 0.37
N PHE A 133 16.14 0.33 0.55
CA PHE A 133 15.04 -0.39 1.18
C PHE A 133 14.82 0.04 2.63
N LEU A 134 15.90 0.13 3.42
CA LEU A 134 15.85 0.62 4.80
C LEU A 134 15.40 2.07 4.90
N GLU A 135 15.88 2.95 4.01
CA GLU A 135 15.45 4.35 3.94
C GLU A 135 13.96 4.45 3.60
N MET A 136 13.46 3.64 2.67
CA MET A 136 12.03 3.60 2.33
C MET A 136 11.18 3.11 3.50
N THR A 137 11.58 2.06 4.19
CA THR A 137 10.84 1.56 5.35
C THR A 137 10.83 2.56 6.50
N SER A 138 11.88 3.36 6.66
CA SER A 138 11.93 4.41 7.68
C SER A 138 10.95 5.56 7.44
N ILE A 139 10.61 5.85 6.17
CA ILE A 139 9.59 6.87 5.83
C ILE A 139 8.19 6.38 6.17
N LEU A 140 7.96 5.06 6.11
CA LEU A 140 6.66 4.45 6.39
C LEU A 140 6.45 4.18 7.88
N GLN A 141 7.46 4.35 8.71
CA GLN A 141 7.34 4.24 10.17
C GLN A 141 6.78 5.54 10.74
N PRO A 142 5.81 5.42 11.67
CA PRO A 142 5.23 6.59 12.35
C PRO A 142 6.21 7.32 13.24
#